data_959be523c0ef28309679c44675eb3ef1
#
_entry.id   959be523c0ef28309679c44675eb3ef1
#
_cell.length_a   1.000
_cell.length_b   1.000
_cell.length_c   1.000
_cell.angle_alpha   90.00
_cell.angle_beta   90.00
_cell.angle_gamma   90.00
#
_symmetry.space_group_name_H-M   'P 1'
#
loop_
_entity.id
_entity.type
_entity.pdbx_description
1 polymer ?
#
loop_
_entity_poly.entity_id
_entity_poly.type
_entity_poly.pdbx_seq_one_letter_code
_entity_poly.pdbx_strand_id
1 'polypeptide(L)'
;MKKQLFLNLGLVLLFGFFTSCGETNPKKQVQQIDYLNESRTDFDKRMKWWRDARFGMFIHWGPYAVPAGIHKGEKVKGIGEWIMLKGNIPIEDYENYSREFDPTEFDAEKWAEHMKNSGMKYVVITSKHHDGFALWDSKVSDYDIVDYASYEKDILKALSKACKSRGIKFGLYHSIMDWHHPNAQANDAPRYDYKNNPNPKFPDYYENYLKPQLKEIIETYDADILWFDGEWISEFTHEMGLDQYQYVRTLKPDIIINNRVDKGRQGMKGMNKDDKKYAGDFGTPEQEILEGASDLDWESCMTMNDTWGFKSYDENWKSEEVLIHNLIDIAAKGGNYLLNVGPTAAGLIPQPSLERLEKMGEWLKVNGEVIYETEKLKSTYKQGEKIRFTKKKNTDIYYAISLENPGEEFVINHIKPKDGSEIIMLGQAEPLEWNFSVAEGLKIKIPILLLETLNEKTAWSFKIIGQEI
;
A
#
# COMPACT_ATOMS: atom_id res chain seq x y z
N MET A 1 10.77 -19.12 -111.60
CA MET A 1 12.03 -19.19 -111.62
C MET A 1 12.78 -18.33 -110.63
N LYS A 2 12.40 -18.01 -109.53
CA LYS A 2 13.20 -17.30 -108.53
C LYS A 2 13.25 -18.14 -107.24
N LYS A 3 14.41 -18.52 -106.83
CA LYS A 3 14.74 -19.19 -105.57
C LYS A 3 14.63 -18.17 -104.47
N GLN A 4 13.88 -18.49 -103.43
CA GLN A 4 13.89 -17.74 -102.19
C GLN A 4 14.70 -18.51 -101.17
N LEU A 5 15.66 -17.82 -100.59
CA LEU A 5 16.56 -18.28 -99.58
C LEU A 5 15.87 -18.03 -98.19
N PHE A 6 15.67 -19.04 -97.41
CA PHE A 6 15.20 -18.85 -96.04
C PHE A 6 16.43 -18.78 -95.11
N LEU A 7 16.53 -17.67 -94.38
CA LEU A 7 17.51 -17.45 -93.32
C LEU A 7 16.87 -17.82 -92.01
N ASN A 8 17.35 -18.85 -91.32
CA ASN A 8 16.95 -19.21 -89.93
C ASN A 8 17.68 -18.31 -89.00
N LEU A 9 16.97 -17.47 -88.22
CA LEU A 9 17.43 -16.69 -87.11
C LEU A 9 17.07 -17.47 -85.80
N GLY A 10 18.06 -18.04 -85.20
CA GLY A 10 17.91 -18.70 -83.85
C GLY A 10 17.80 -17.67 -82.74
N LEU A 11 16.64 -17.68 -82.10
CA LEU A 11 16.38 -16.84 -80.93
C LEU A 11 16.88 -17.57 -79.67
N VAL A 12 17.97 -17.09 -79.08
CA VAL A 12 18.47 -17.55 -77.78
C VAL A 12 17.68 -16.82 -76.68
N LEU A 13 16.80 -17.52 -76.01
CA LEU A 13 16.10 -17.04 -74.81
C LEU A 13 17.03 -17.20 -73.58
N LEU A 14 17.61 -16.09 -73.12
CA LEU A 14 18.27 -16.02 -71.84
C LEU A 14 17.20 -15.94 -70.74
N PHE A 15 17.03 -17.02 -69.97
CA PHE A 15 16.29 -16.98 -68.69
C PHE A 15 17.19 -16.33 -67.64
N GLY A 16 16.92 -15.05 -67.37
CA GLY A 16 17.48 -14.36 -66.20
C GLY A 16 16.72 -14.82 -64.94
N PHE A 17 17.42 -15.59 -64.10
CA PHE A 17 16.95 -15.83 -62.72
C PHE A 17 17.11 -14.53 -61.93
N PHE A 18 16.03 -13.80 -61.70
CA PHE A 18 15.96 -12.80 -60.64
C PHE A 18 15.81 -13.51 -59.31
N THR A 19 16.91 -13.75 -58.61
CA THR A 19 16.87 -14.05 -57.18
C THR A 19 16.52 -12.76 -56.46
N SER A 20 15.23 -12.58 -56.13
CA SER A 20 14.76 -11.58 -55.19
C SER A 20 15.25 -11.99 -53.80
N CYS A 21 16.39 -11.44 -53.34
CA CYS A 21 16.74 -11.42 -51.94
C CYS A 21 15.73 -10.49 -51.23
N GLY A 22 14.65 -11.08 -50.76
CA GLY A 22 13.81 -10.44 -49.74
C GLY A 22 14.65 -10.33 -48.47
N GLU A 23 15.16 -9.15 -48.16
CA GLU A 23 15.64 -8.84 -46.82
C GLU A 23 14.45 -8.97 -45.85
N THR A 24 14.32 -10.12 -45.25
CA THR A 24 13.51 -10.28 -44.05
C THR A 24 14.20 -9.49 -42.94
N ASN A 25 13.76 -8.25 -42.75
CA ASN A 25 14.09 -7.52 -41.54
C ASN A 25 13.77 -8.43 -40.35
N PRO A 26 14.76 -8.86 -39.55
CA PRO A 26 14.46 -9.60 -38.35
C PRO A 26 13.64 -8.63 -37.47
N LYS A 27 12.35 -8.93 -37.30
CA LYS A 27 11.56 -8.30 -36.23
C LYS A 27 12.42 -8.45 -34.99
N LYS A 28 12.98 -7.34 -34.47
CA LYS A 28 13.61 -7.33 -33.14
C LYS A 28 12.60 -7.95 -32.22
N GLN A 29 12.83 -9.18 -31.80
CA GLN A 29 12.14 -9.75 -30.66
C GLN A 29 12.45 -8.80 -29.51
N VAL A 30 11.47 -8.01 -29.10
CA VAL A 30 11.53 -7.26 -27.86
C VAL A 30 11.66 -8.34 -26.80
N GLN A 31 12.85 -8.49 -26.23
CA GLN A 31 13.10 -9.46 -25.17
C GLN A 31 12.16 -9.04 -24.02
N GLN A 32 11.18 -9.87 -23.71
CA GLN A 32 10.25 -9.61 -22.61
C GLN A 32 11.07 -9.62 -21.32
N ILE A 33 11.03 -8.51 -20.58
CA ILE A 33 11.73 -8.40 -19.30
C ILE A 33 11.05 -9.34 -18.31
N ASP A 34 11.83 -10.18 -17.66
CA ASP A 34 11.35 -11.08 -16.62
C ASP A 34 11.43 -10.37 -15.26
N TYR A 35 10.32 -9.79 -14.85
CA TYR A 35 10.21 -9.06 -13.57
C TYR A 35 10.17 -9.98 -12.35
N LEU A 36 9.87 -11.27 -12.52
CA LEU A 36 9.92 -12.25 -11.43
C LEU A 36 11.35 -12.56 -10.99
N ASN A 37 12.33 -12.29 -11.85
CA ASN A 37 13.75 -12.46 -11.58
C ASN A 37 14.50 -11.12 -11.57
N GLU A 38 13.86 -10.07 -11.03
CA GLU A 38 14.48 -8.75 -10.85
C GLU A 38 15.78 -8.85 -10.03
N SER A 39 16.83 -8.12 -10.44
CA SER A 39 18.06 -8.09 -9.64
C SER A 39 17.84 -7.43 -8.28
N ARG A 40 18.58 -7.88 -7.24
CA ARG A 40 18.49 -7.27 -5.91
C ARG A 40 18.78 -5.76 -5.94
N THR A 41 19.70 -5.33 -6.78
CA THR A 41 20.06 -3.91 -6.95
C THR A 41 18.90 -3.09 -7.51
N ASP A 42 18.21 -3.61 -8.54
CA ASP A 42 17.06 -2.92 -9.14
C ASP A 42 15.87 -2.92 -8.19
N PHE A 43 15.62 -4.03 -7.51
CA PHE A 43 14.62 -4.14 -6.46
C PHE A 43 14.85 -3.11 -5.35
N ASP A 44 16.06 -3.03 -4.80
CA ASP A 44 16.42 -2.10 -3.74
C ASP A 44 16.29 -0.64 -4.18
N LYS A 45 16.64 -0.34 -5.44
CA LYS A 45 16.47 0.99 -6.03
C LYS A 45 14.99 1.37 -6.13
N ARG A 46 14.13 0.44 -6.58
CA ARG A 46 12.69 0.63 -6.72
C ARG A 46 12.00 0.80 -5.37
N MET A 47 12.34 -0.05 -4.39
CA MET A 47 11.76 -0.05 -3.06
C MET A 47 12.24 1.09 -2.15
N LYS A 48 13.32 1.80 -2.55
CA LYS A 48 13.97 2.80 -1.70
C LYS A 48 13.01 3.85 -1.16
N TRP A 49 12.22 4.49 -2.04
CA TRP A 49 11.31 5.56 -1.63
C TRP A 49 10.24 5.08 -0.65
N TRP A 50 9.72 3.87 -0.84
CA TRP A 50 8.70 3.29 0.02
C TRP A 50 9.24 2.94 1.41
N ARG A 51 10.45 2.37 1.46
CA ARG A 51 11.16 2.13 2.72
C ARG A 51 11.52 3.41 3.47
N ASP A 52 11.73 4.52 2.75
CA ASP A 52 12.03 5.82 3.34
C ASP A 52 10.76 6.52 3.84
N ALA A 53 9.63 6.21 3.25
CA ALA A 53 8.33 6.82 3.53
C ALA A 53 7.71 6.41 4.88
N ARG A 54 7.83 5.16 5.28
CA ARG A 54 7.39 4.57 6.57
C ARG A 54 5.92 4.70 6.93
N PHE A 55 5.20 5.76 6.51
CA PHE A 55 3.84 6.06 6.95
C PHE A 55 2.95 6.47 5.78
N GLY A 56 1.83 5.76 5.62
CA GLY A 56 0.83 6.00 4.58
C GLY A 56 -0.60 5.97 5.11
N MET A 57 -1.54 6.52 4.32
CA MET A 57 -2.97 6.44 4.55
C MET A 57 -3.57 5.31 3.73
N PHE A 58 -4.37 4.46 4.35
CA PHE A 58 -5.29 3.57 3.67
C PHE A 58 -6.68 4.21 3.64
N ILE A 59 -7.41 4.09 2.54
CA ILE A 59 -8.77 4.60 2.42
C ILE A 59 -9.65 3.48 1.89
N HIS A 60 -10.58 3.00 2.75
CA HIS A 60 -11.63 2.08 2.33
C HIS A 60 -12.91 2.86 2.11
N TRP A 61 -13.29 3.04 0.85
CA TRP A 61 -14.45 3.82 0.47
C TRP A 61 -15.16 3.26 -0.75
N GLY A 62 -16.50 3.34 -0.75
CA GLY A 62 -17.36 2.82 -1.79
C GLY A 62 -18.82 2.78 -1.35
N PRO A 63 -19.73 2.13 -2.12
CA PRO A 63 -21.16 2.06 -1.84
C PRO A 63 -21.52 1.54 -0.44
N TYR A 64 -20.68 0.71 0.18
CA TYR A 64 -20.87 0.21 1.54
C TYR A 64 -20.90 1.33 2.60
N ALA A 65 -20.44 2.52 2.27
CA ALA A 65 -20.57 3.69 3.15
C ALA A 65 -22.00 4.23 3.22
N VAL A 66 -22.86 3.96 2.22
CA VAL A 66 -24.25 4.40 2.19
C VAL A 66 -25.07 3.75 3.32
N PRO A 67 -25.13 2.41 3.42
CA PRO A 67 -25.81 1.75 4.53
C PRO A 67 -25.07 1.91 5.86
N ALA A 68 -23.80 2.29 5.87
CA ALA A 68 -23.01 2.59 7.07
C ALA A 68 -23.14 1.53 8.18
N GLY A 69 -23.12 0.24 7.81
CA GLY A 69 -23.26 -0.89 8.71
C GLY A 69 -24.70 -1.28 9.07
N ILE A 70 -25.73 -0.63 8.50
CA ILE A 70 -27.16 -0.87 8.77
C ILE A 70 -27.86 -1.30 7.47
N HIS A 71 -28.56 -2.43 7.48
CA HIS A 71 -29.39 -2.86 6.36
C HIS A 71 -30.82 -3.10 6.81
N LYS A 72 -31.83 -2.51 6.12
CA LYS A 72 -33.27 -2.60 6.44
C LYS A 72 -33.58 -2.30 7.94
N GLY A 73 -32.86 -1.31 8.52
CA GLY A 73 -33.00 -0.91 9.91
C GLY A 73 -32.26 -1.74 10.94
N GLU A 74 -31.59 -2.83 10.53
CA GLU A 74 -30.87 -3.73 11.42
C GLU A 74 -29.35 -3.55 11.30
N LYS A 75 -28.64 -3.57 12.45
CA LYS A 75 -27.17 -3.53 12.47
C LYS A 75 -26.58 -4.82 11.91
N VAL A 76 -25.76 -4.72 10.87
CA VAL A 76 -25.04 -5.85 10.30
C VAL A 76 -23.73 -6.08 11.05
N LYS A 77 -23.53 -7.30 11.56
CA LYS A 77 -22.31 -7.68 12.28
C LYS A 77 -21.10 -7.77 11.33
N GLY A 78 -19.90 -7.49 11.87
CA GLY A 78 -18.64 -7.56 11.14
C GLY A 78 -18.21 -6.18 10.65
N ILE A 79 -17.29 -6.13 9.70
CA ILE A 79 -16.67 -4.91 9.17
C ILE A 79 -17.56 -4.26 8.10
N GLY A 80 -17.49 -2.93 7.97
CA GLY A 80 -18.45 -2.15 7.18
C GLY A 80 -18.41 -2.43 5.69
N GLU A 81 -17.24 -2.56 5.12
CA GLU A 81 -17.03 -2.85 3.69
C GLU A 81 -17.46 -4.28 3.28
N TRP A 82 -17.69 -5.16 4.26
CA TRP A 82 -18.22 -6.50 4.03
C TRP A 82 -19.74 -6.58 4.23
N ILE A 83 -20.44 -5.45 4.31
CA ILE A 83 -21.89 -5.42 4.59
C ILE A 83 -22.71 -6.22 3.57
N MET A 84 -22.34 -6.17 2.28
CA MET A 84 -23.00 -6.93 1.21
C MET A 84 -22.99 -8.43 1.51
N LEU A 85 -21.86 -8.94 1.96
CA LEU A 85 -21.66 -10.33 2.35
C LEU A 85 -22.32 -10.65 3.69
N LYS A 86 -21.97 -9.90 4.75
CA LYS A 86 -22.39 -10.19 6.12
C LYS A 86 -23.88 -9.96 6.35
N GLY A 87 -24.47 -9.04 5.60
CA GLY A 87 -25.91 -8.76 5.58
C GLY A 87 -26.69 -9.68 4.65
N ASN A 88 -26.01 -10.57 3.91
CA ASN A 88 -26.62 -11.39 2.87
C ASN A 88 -27.48 -10.56 1.89
N ILE A 89 -26.98 -9.38 1.51
CA ILE A 89 -27.71 -8.42 0.67
C ILE A 89 -27.69 -8.91 -0.79
N PRO A 90 -28.84 -9.12 -1.43
CA PRO A 90 -28.91 -9.45 -2.85
C PRO A 90 -28.21 -8.38 -3.71
N ILE A 91 -27.70 -8.79 -4.89
CA ILE A 91 -27.03 -7.86 -5.82
C ILE A 91 -27.93 -6.68 -6.13
N GLU A 92 -29.18 -6.94 -6.50
CA GLU A 92 -30.18 -5.93 -6.86
C GLU A 92 -30.45 -4.92 -5.73
N ASP A 93 -30.49 -5.39 -4.47
CA ASP A 93 -30.63 -4.51 -3.30
C ASP A 93 -29.35 -3.69 -3.06
N TYR A 94 -28.17 -4.29 -3.26
CA TYR A 94 -26.89 -3.58 -3.07
C TYR A 94 -26.63 -2.54 -4.16
N GLU A 95 -27.06 -2.80 -5.38
CA GLU A 95 -27.03 -1.85 -6.49
C GLU A 95 -27.79 -0.56 -6.19
N ASN A 96 -28.83 -0.59 -5.34
CA ASN A 96 -29.50 0.64 -4.91
C ASN A 96 -28.55 1.52 -4.09
N TYR A 97 -27.75 0.93 -3.18
CA TYR A 97 -26.72 1.70 -2.46
C TYR A 97 -25.67 2.27 -3.40
N SER A 98 -25.31 1.55 -4.47
CA SER A 98 -24.37 2.05 -5.48
C SER A 98 -24.95 3.23 -6.26
N ARG A 99 -26.25 3.21 -6.58
CA ARG A 99 -26.94 4.36 -7.23
C ARG A 99 -27.05 5.56 -6.30
N GLU A 100 -27.29 5.32 -5.00
CA GLU A 100 -27.42 6.37 -3.97
C GLU A 100 -26.05 6.94 -3.53
N PHE A 101 -24.94 6.34 -3.96
CA PHE A 101 -23.61 6.82 -3.60
C PHE A 101 -23.32 8.15 -4.27
N ASP A 102 -23.47 9.23 -3.50
CA ASP A 102 -23.34 10.63 -3.96
C ASP A 102 -22.48 11.46 -3.01
N PRO A 103 -21.14 11.36 -3.09
CA PRO A 103 -20.21 12.03 -2.20
C PRO A 103 -20.04 13.52 -2.50
N THR A 104 -21.10 14.31 -2.38
CA THR A 104 -21.13 15.75 -2.71
C THR A 104 -20.21 16.61 -1.85
N GLU A 105 -19.79 16.12 -0.67
CA GLU A 105 -18.86 16.81 0.23
C GLU A 105 -17.41 16.34 0.08
N PHE A 106 -17.12 15.46 -0.88
CA PHE A 106 -15.76 15.02 -1.18
C PHE A 106 -14.93 16.20 -1.72
N ASP A 107 -13.82 16.45 -1.04
CA ASP A 107 -12.83 17.45 -1.44
C ASP A 107 -11.44 16.84 -1.45
N ALA A 108 -10.95 16.52 -2.66
CA ALA A 108 -9.65 15.86 -2.87
C ALA A 108 -8.47 16.70 -2.32
N GLU A 109 -8.57 18.04 -2.41
CA GLU A 109 -7.51 18.94 -1.94
C GLU A 109 -7.43 18.93 -0.42
N LYS A 110 -8.58 18.93 0.28
CA LYS A 110 -8.64 18.80 1.75
C LYS A 110 -8.14 17.44 2.22
N TRP A 111 -8.53 16.36 1.52
CA TRP A 111 -8.04 15.03 1.88
C TRP A 111 -6.52 14.94 1.76
N ALA A 112 -5.95 15.43 0.66
CA ALA A 112 -4.50 15.46 0.47
C ALA A 112 -3.80 16.39 1.46
N GLU A 113 -4.44 17.47 1.91
CA GLU A 113 -3.95 18.34 2.98
C GLU A 113 -3.92 17.62 4.34
N HIS A 114 -4.98 16.89 4.71
CA HIS A 114 -4.99 16.07 5.93
C HIS A 114 -3.88 15.02 5.91
N MET A 115 -3.66 14.32 4.78
CA MET A 115 -2.57 13.37 4.63
C MET A 115 -1.20 14.02 4.85
N LYS A 116 -0.96 15.17 4.23
CA LYS A 116 0.31 15.89 4.35
C LYS A 116 0.54 16.38 5.78
N ASN A 117 -0.49 16.96 6.40
CA ASN A 117 -0.41 17.52 7.75
C ASN A 117 -0.21 16.44 8.81
N SER A 118 -0.75 15.24 8.61
CA SER A 118 -0.52 14.06 9.46
C SER A 118 0.85 13.40 9.25
N GLY A 119 1.65 13.88 8.29
CA GLY A 119 2.99 13.38 8.01
C GLY A 119 3.03 12.20 7.03
N MET A 120 1.92 11.76 6.47
CA MET A 120 1.86 10.63 5.53
C MET A 120 2.58 10.95 4.22
N LYS A 121 3.26 9.96 3.65
CA LYS A 121 4.08 10.09 2.44
C LYS A 121 3.44 9.44 1.22
N TYR A 122 2.48 8.56 1.43
CA TYR A 122 1.73 7.89 0.38
C TYR A 122 0.31 7.59 0.84
N VAL A 123 -0.55 7.30 -0.12
CA VAL A 123 -1.92 6.86 0.09
C VAL A 123 -2.17 5.60 -0.72
N VAL A 124 -3.01 4.72 -0.22
CA VAL A 124 -3.63 3.62 -0.96
C VAL A 124 -5.14 3.76 -0.80
N ILE A 125 -5.88 3.92 -1.89
CA ILE A 125 -7.35 4.00 -1.88
C ILE A 125 -7.96 2.83 -2.63
N THR A 126 -9.10 2.33 -2.16
CA THR A 126 -9.89 1.34 -2.89
C THR A 126 -10.30 1.89 -4.26
N SER A 127 -9.72 1.36 -5.33
CA SER A 127 -10.25 1.58 -6.68
C SER A 127 -11.49 0.73 -6.91
N LYS A 128 -11.44 -0.55 -6.53
CA LYS A 128 -12.55 -1.50 -6.49
C LYS A 128 -12.37 -2.42 -5.29
N HIS A 129 -13.36 -2.49 -4.40
CA HIS A 129 -13.40 -3.47 -3.31
C HIS A 129 -14.10 -4.76 -3.78
N HIS A 130 -14.33 -5.71 -2.89
CA HIS A 130 -14.97 -7.00 -3.20
C HIS A 130 -16.40 -6.87 -3.73
N ASP A 131 -17.07 -5.75 -3.49
CA ASP A 131 -18.42 -5.44 -4.00
C ASP A 131 -18.46 -5.16 -5.51
N GLY A 132 -17.29 -5.04 -6.15
CA GLY A 132 -17.15 -4.88 -7.59
C GLY A 132 -17.33 -3.45 -8.11
N PHE A 133 -17.67 -2.48 -7.24
CA PHE A 133 -17.93 -1.11 -7.66
C PHE A 133 -16.62 -0.34 -7.90
N ALA A 134 -16.51 0.29 -9.08
CA ALA A 134 -15.35 1.05 -9.50
C ALA A 134 -15.45 2.54 -9.08
N LEU A 135 -14.44 3.08 -8.37
CA LEU A 135 -14.38 4.50 -7.99
C LEU A 135 -13.78 5.42 -9.07
N TRP A 136 -13.73 4.96 -10.32
CA TRP A 136 -13.21 5.72 -11.47
C TRP A 136 -14.13 5.56 -12.70
N ASP A 137 -13.95 6.41 -13.71
CA ASP A 137 -14.62 6.33 -15.02
C ASP A 137 -14.03 5.15 -15.81
N SER A 138 -14.57 3.93 -15.60
CA SER A 138 -14.11 2.70 -16.25
C SER A 138 -14.64 2.59 -17.67
N LYS A 139 -13.82 2.07 -18.58
CA LYS A 139 -14.25 1.68 -19.93
C LYS A 139 -14.46 0.19 -20.09
N VAL A 140 -14.31 -0.54 -18.99
CA VAL A 140 -14.49 -1.99 -18.92
C VAL A 140 -15.85 -2.37 -18.33
N SER A 141 -16.43 -1.49 -17.51
CA SER A 141 -17.70 -1.74 -16.81
C SER A 141 -18.45 -0.44 -16.57
N ASP A 142 -19.77 -0.47 -16.76
CA ASP A 142 -20.66 0.63 -16.39
C ASP A 142 -21.02 0.61 -14.88
N TYR A 143 -20.54 -0.38 -14.11
CA TYR A 143 -20.75 -0.45 -12.65
C TYR A 143 -19.68 0.37 -11.94
N ASP A 144 -19.75 1.68 -12.11
CA ASP A 144 -18.78 2.64 -11.62
C ASP A 144 -19.41 3.96 -11.12
N ILE A 145 -18.55 4.83 -10.56
CA ILE A 145 -18.94 6.08 -9.93
C ILE A 145 -19.45 7.13 -10.93
N VAL A 146 -19.13 7.00 -12.22
CA VAL A 146 -19.48 7.98 -13.25
C VAL A 146 -20.76 7.58 -13.98
N ASP A 147 -20.88 6.32 -14.38
CA ASP A 147 -21.99 5.82 -15.20
C ASP A 147 -23.14 5.25 -14.38
N TYR A 148 -22.87 4.75 -13.14
CA TYR A 148 -23.87 4.05 -12.33
C TYR A 148 -24.35 4.83 -11.10
N ALA A 149 -23.48 5.60 -10.44
CA ALA A 149 -23.81 6.37 -9.24
C ALA A 149 -24.34 7.77 -9.57
N SER A 150 -25.00 8.40 -8.61
CA SER A 150 -25.53 9.77 -8.78
C SER A 150 -24.46 10.86 -8.80
N TYR A 151 -23.22 10.54 -8.42
CA TYR A 151 -22.12 11.52 -8.31
C TYR A 151 -21.53 11.94 -9.65
N GLU A 152 -21.48 11.05 -10.63
CA GLU A 152 -21.06 11.31 -12.02
C GLU A 152 -19.65 11.94 -12.19
N LYS A 153 -18.72 11.71 -11.24
CA LYS A 153 -17.35 12.26 -11.29
C LYS A 153 -16.31 11.23 -10.82
N ASP A 154 -15.19 11.22 -11.51
CA ASP A 154 -14.04 10.37 -11.23
C ASP A 154 -13.29 10.83 -9.96
N ILE A 155 -13.46 10.09 -8.88
CA ILE A 155 -12.83 10.34 -7.58
C ILE A 155 -11.33 10.15 -7.64
N LEU A 156 -10.87 9.05 -8.27
CA LEU A 156 -9.46 8.71 -8.32
C LEU A 156 -8.66 9.74 -9.10
N LYS A 157 -9.23 10.30 -10.14
CA LYS A 157 -8.61 11.38 -10.94
C LYS A 157 -8.39 12.64 -10.11
N ALA A 158 -9.39 13.04 -9.35
CA ALA A 158 -9.29 14.21 -8.49
C ALA A 158 -8.25 13.99 -7.38
N LEU A 159 -8.32 12.85 -6.68
CA LEU A 159 -7.45 12.55 -5.56
C LEU A 159 -5.99 12.33 -5.98
N SER A 160 -5.74 11.60 -7.08
CA SER A 160 -4.37 11.38 -7.57
C SER A 160 -3.68 12.70 -7.91
N LYS A 161 -4.39 13.63 -8.53
CA LYS A 161 -3.88 14.97 -8.85
C LYS A 161 -3.54 15.76 -7.58
N ALA A 162 -4.45 15.78 -6.59
CA ALA A 162 -4.26 16.48 -5.34
C ALA A 162 -3.09 15.92 -4.51
N CYS A 163 -2.93 14.59 -4.46
CA CYS A 163 -1.82 13.93 -3.78
C CYS A 163 -0.47 14.24 -4.45
N LYS A 164 -0.38 14.07 -5.78
CA LYS A 164 0.84 14.33 -6.53
C LYS A 164 1.31 15.79 -6.43
N SER A 165 0.37 16.75 -6.44
CA SER A 165 0.70 18.18 -6.26
C SER A 165 1.36 18.50 -4.91
N ARG A 166 1.17 17.62 -3.90
CA ARG A 166 1.72 17.74 -2.54
C ARG A 166 2.91 16.82 -2.28
N GLY A 167 3.37 16.07 -3.31
CA GLY A 167 4.47 15.12 -3.19
C GLY A 167 4.09 13.83 -2.45
N ILE A 168 2.80 13.53 -2.35
CA ILE A 168 2.27 12.29 -1.78
C ILE A 168 2.20 11.25 -2.90
N LYS A 169 2.82 10.09 -2.71
CA LYS A 169 2.77 8.96 -3.64
C LYS A 169 1.38 8.36 -3.66
N PHE A 170 0.89 7.99 -4.86
CA PHE A 170 -0.48 7.54 -5.05
C PHE A 170 -0.55 6.05 -5.36
N GLY A 171 -1.23 5.31 -4.50
CA GLY A 171 -1.47 3.87 -4.62
C GLY A 171 -2.94 3.53 -4.72
N LEU A 172 -3.22 2.39 -5.31
CA LEU A 172 -4.56 1.85 -5.53
C LEU A 172 -4.68 0.46 -4.93
N TYR A 173 -5.69 0.26 -4.09
CA TYR A 173 -6.16 -1.08 -3.72
C TYR A 173 -7.08 -1.59 -4.83
N HIS A 174 -6.92 -2.85 -5.22
CA HIS A 174 -7.78 -3.47 -6.22
C HIS A 174 -8.08 -4.92 -5.85
N SER A 175 -9.35 -5.24 -5.63
CA SER A 175 -9.76 -6.59 -5.31
C SER A 175 -9.70 -7.51 -6.53
N ILE A 176 -9.06 -8.67 -6.35
CA ILE A 176 -9.11 -9.81 -7.29
C ILE A 176 -10.50 -10.46 -7.24
N MET A 177 -11.04 -10.60 -6.04
CA MET A 177 -12.40 -11.09 -5.81
C MET A 177 -13.42 -10.02 -6.19
N ASP A 178 -14.56 -10.44 -6.74
CA ASP A 178 -15.64 -9.57 -7.15
C ASP A 178 -16.99 -10.26 -6.90
N TRP A 179 -17.81 -9.68 -6.03
CA TRP A 179 -19.12 -10.25 -5.67
C TRP A 179 -20.25 -9.82 -6.61
N HIS A 180 -19.99 -8.88 -7.51
CA HIS A 180 -20.98 -8.38 -8.46
C HIS A 180 -20.84 -9.06 -9.83
N HIS A 181 -19.60 -9.23 -10.33
CA HIS A 181 -19.37 -9.74 -11.67
C HIS A 181 -19.74 -11.25 -11.76
N PRO A 182 -20.61 -11.66 -12.71
CA PRO A 182 -21.14 -13.02 -12.77
C PRO A 182 -20.09 -14.11 -13.01
N ASN A 183 -18.99 -13.78 -13.69
CA ASN A 183 -17.89 -14.73 -13.96
C ASN A 183 -16.86 -14.81 -12.82
N ALA A 184 -16.91 -13.89 -11.85
CA ALA A 184 -16.00 -13.87 -10.69
C ALA A 184 -16.59 -14.52 -9.45
N GLN A 185 -17.90 -14.77 -9.43
CA GLN A 185 -18.58 -15.38 -8.29
C GLN A 185 -18.52 -16.91 -8.34
N ALA A 186 -18.65 -17.54 -7.17
CA ALA A 186 -18.89 -18.96 -7.09
C ALA A 186 -20.16 -19.35 -7.87
N ASN A 187 -20.06 -20.44 -8.64
CA ASN A 187 -21.13 -20.88 -9.51
C ASN A 187 -22.30 -21.44 -8.69
N ASP A 188 -23.52 -20.93 -8.92
CA ASP A 188 -24.80 -21.41 -8.30
C ASP A 188 -24.81 -21.44 -6.75
N ALA A 189 -23.80 -20.90 -6.10
CA ALA A 189 -23.73 -20.80 -4.65
C ALA A 189 -24.07 -19.38 -4.17
N PRO A 190 -24.53 -19.22 -2.93
CA PRO A 190 -24.43 -17.94 -2.28
C PRO A 190 -22.99 -17.41 -2.46
N ARG A 191 -22.81 -16.13 -2.76
CA ARG A 191 -21.54 -15.44 -3.02
C ARG A 191 -20.35 -15.83 -2.14
N TYR A 192 -20.55 -16.71 -1.23
CA TYR A 192 -19.72 -16.98 -0.07
C TYR A 192 -19.05 -18.35 -0.09
N ASP A 193 -19.46 -19.23 -1.00
CA ASP A 193 -18.83 -20.54 -1.10
C ASP A 193 -17.68 -20.55 -2.13
N TYR A 194 -16.91 -19.47 -2.12
CA TYR A 194 -15.70 -19.32 -2.93
C TYR A 194 -14.61 -20.37 -2.61
N LYS A 195 -14.81 -21.20 -1.58
CA LYS A 195 -13.86 -22.25 -1.21
C LYS A 195 -14.17 -23.59 -1.86
N ASN A 196 -15.44 -23.89 -2.08
CA ASN A 196 -15.89 -25.24 -2.43
C ASN A 196 -16.56 -25.32 -3.81
N ASN A 197 -16.92 -24.19 -4.39
CA ASN A 197 -17.66 -24.15 -5.66
C ASN A 197 -17.09 -23.07 -6.61
N PRO A 198 -15.88 -23.30 -7.20
CA PRO A 198 -15.22 -22.34 -8.06
C PRO A 198 -16.00 -22.10 -9.36
N ASN A 199 -16.08 -20.85 -9.81
CA ASN A 199 -16.69 -20.50 -11.08
C ASN A 199 -15.76 -20.88 -12.25
N PRO A 200 -16.17 -21.78 -13.17
CA PRO A 200 -15.33 -22.19 -14.29
C PRO A 200 -15.07 -21.07 -15.31
N LYS A 201 -15.80 -19.95 -15.23
CA LYS A 201 -15.62 -18.77 -16.08
C LYS A 201 -14.67 -17.73 -15.47
N PHE A 202 -14.11 -17.98 -14.30
CA PHE A 202 -13.17 -17.07 -13.65
C PHE A 202 -11.96 -16.69 -14.55
N PRO A 203 -11.38 -17.60 -15.35
CA PRO A 203 -10.33 -17.22 -16.30
C PRO A 203 -10.77 -16.17 -17.33
N ASP A 204 -12.04 -16.16 -17.75
CA ASP A 204 -12.60 -15.13 -18.63
C ASP A 204 -12.70 -13.78 -17.91
N TYR A 205 -13.20 -13.76 -16.66
CA TYR A 205 -13.17 -12.56 -15.81
C TYR A 205 -11.74 -12.03 -15.63
N TYR A 206 -10.79 -12.90 -15.35
CA TYR A 206 -9.39 -12.54 -15.14
C TYR A 206 -8.78 -11.85 -16.36
N GLU A 207 -8.95 -12.45 -17.56
CA GLU A 207 -8.33 -11.93 -18.80
C GLU A 207 -9.08 -10.74 -19.41
N ASN A 208 -10.41 -10.75 -19.38
CA ASN A 208 -11.24 -9.80 -20.14
C ASN A 208 -11.89 -8.71 -19.27
N TYR A 209 -11.74 -8.79 -17.94
CA TYR A 209 -12.28 -7.78 -17.02
C TYR A 209 -11.22 -7.27 -16.04
N LEU A 210 -10.62 -8.15 -15.23
CA LEU A 210 -9.65 -7.74 -14.20
C LEU A 210 -8.39 -7.11 -14.81
N LYS A 211 -7.72 -7.78 -15.74
CA LYS A 211 -6.52 -7.24 -16.41
C LYS A 211 -6.77 -5.91 -17.15
N PRO A 212 -7.83 -5.75 -17.94
CA PRO A 212 -8.18 -4.47 -18.53
C PRO A 212 -8.39 -3.36 -17.50
N GLN A 213 -9.09 -3.62 -16.38
CA GLN A 213 -9.23 -2.65 -15.29
C GLN A 213 -7.87 -2.26 -14.67
N LEU A 214 -6.98 -3.22 -14.44
CA LEU A 214 -5.64 -2.94 -13.94
C LEU A 214 -4.85 -2.03 -14.89
N LYS A 215 -4.98 -2.26 -16.19
CA LYS A 215 -4.36 -1.41 -17.21
C LYS A 215 -4.92 0.02 -17.14
N GLU A 216 -6.24 0.18 -17.09
CA GLU A 216 -6.88 1.49 -16.98
C GLU A 216 -6.36 2.30 -15.80
N ILE A 217 -6.38 1.71 -14.60
CA ILE A 217 -6.03 2.44 -13.38
C ILE A 217 -4.53 2.76 -13.29
N ILE A 218 -3.67 1.87 -13.80
CA ILE A 218 -2.21 2.10 -13.82
C ILE A 218 -1.86 3.20 -14.81
N GLU A 219 -2.36 3.12 -16.05
CA GLU A 219 -2.04 4.08 -17.11
C GLU A 219 -2.68 5.45 -16.86
N THR A 220 -3.92 5.49 -16.33
CA THR A 220 -4.66 6.74 -16.14
C THR A 220 -4.16 7.53 -14.94
N TYR A 221 -3.90 6.86 -13.81
CA TYR A 221 -3.56 7.54 -12.57
C TYR A 221 -2.07 7.51 -12.24
N ASP A 222 -1.26 6.82 -13.06
CA ASP A 222 0.19 6.67 -12.87
C ASP A 222 0.50 6.23 -11.42
N ALA A 223 -0.15 5.13 -10.99
CA ALA A 223 -0.09 4.63 -9.62
C ALA A 223 1.33 4.18 -9.23
N ASP A 224 1.79 4.57 -8.04
CA ASP A 224 3.10 4.17 -7.50
C ASP A 224 3.03 2.83 -6.76
N ILE A 225 1.85 2.46 -6.24
CA ILE A 225 1.59 1.21 -5.53
C ILE A 225 0.32 0.57 -6.09
N LEU A 226 0.35 -0.75 -6.27
CA LEU A 226 -0.85 -1.55 -6.49
C LEU A 226 -0.99 -2.56 -5.34
N TRP A 227 -2.05 -2.39 -4.56
CA TRP A 227 -2.35 -3.16 -3.39
C TRP A 227 -3.50 -4.14 -3.69
N PHE A 228 -3.18 -5.41 -3.94
CA PHE A 228 -4.16 -6.47 -4.21
C PHE A 228 -4.80 -7.00 -2.94
N ASP A 229 -5.97 -7.62 -3.10
CA ASP A 229 -6.67 -8.36 -2.06
C ASP A 229 -7.64 -9.38 -2.68
N GLY A 230 -8.14 -10.32 -1.90
CA GLY A 230 -9.06 -11.34 -2.40
C GLY A 230 -8.37 -12.54 -3.07
N GLU A 231 -7.05 -12.66 -2.96
CA GLU A 231 -6.24 -13.73 -3.55
C GLU A 231 -6.56 -15.13 -2.98
N TRP A 232 -7.25 -15.20 -1.87
CA TRP A 232 -7.56 -16.47 -1.17
C TRP A 232 -8.69 -17.29 -1.82
N ILE A 233 -9.41 -16.75 -2.78
CA ILE A 233 -10.47 -17.49 -3.50
C ILE A 233 -9.88 -18.68 -4.27
N SER A 234 -10.68 -19.75 -4.42
CA SER A 234 -10.21 -21.00 -5.04
C SER A 234 -9.93 -20.88 -6.53
N GLU A 235 -10.62 -19.99 -7.20
CA GLU A 235 -10.51 -19.72 -8.64
C GLU A 235 -9.18 -19.07 -9.03
N PHE A 236 -8.63 -18.24 -8.16
CA PHE A 236 -7.35 -17.57 -8.39
C PHE A 236 -6.20 -18.52 -8.04
N THR A 237 -5.31 -18.78 -8.98
CA THR A 237 -4.21 -19.73 -8.82
C THR A 237 -2.86 -19.02 -8.60
N HIS A 238 -1.86 -19.78 -8.18
CA HIS A 238 -0.49 -19.29 -8.08
C HIS A 238 0.06 -18.83 -9.44
N GLU A 239 -0.23 -19.57 -10.51
CA GLU A 239 0.18 -19.21 -11.87
C GLU A 239 -0.43 -17.87 -12.31
N MET A 240 -1.72 -17.63 -11.97
CA MET A 240 -2.36 -16.34 -12.20
C MET A 240 -1.69 -15.23 -11.39
N GLY A 241 -1.25 -15.52 -10.16
CA GLY A 241 -0.52 -14.54 -9.33
C GLY A 241 0.82 -14.12 -9.94
N LEU A 242 1.59 -15.08 -10.44
CA LEU A 242 2.84 -14.81 -11.14
C LEU A 242 2.60 -14.01 -12.44
N ASP A 243 1.60 -14.40 -13.22
CA ASP A 243 1.22 -13.70 -14.45
C ASP A 243 0.74 -12.27 -14.15
N GLN A 244 -0.07 -12.08 -13.11
CA GLN A 244 -0.57 -10.76 -12.70
C GLN A 244 0.56 -9.82 -12.27
N TYR A 245 1.53 -10.32 -11.50
CA TYR A 245 2.72 -9.55 -11.11
C TYR A 245 3.52 -9.12 -12.34
N GLN A 246 3.81 -10.07 -13.23
CA GLN A 246 4.54 -9.82 -14.48
C GLN A 246 3.78 -8.82 -15.38
N TYR A 247 2.46 -8.98 -15.52
CA TYR A 247 1.61 -8.10 -16.32
C TYR A 247 1.64 -6.65 -15.80
N VAL A 248 1.41 -6.45 -14.50
CA VAL A 248 1.42 -5.13 -13.86
C VAL A 248 2.79 -4.46 -14.00
N ARG A 249 3.88 -5.18 -13.79
CA ARG A 249 5.25 -4.67 -13.95
C ARG A 249 5.59 -4.34 -15.41
N THR A 250 4.95 -5.02 -16.38
CA THR A 250 5.09 -4.67 -17.80
C THR A 250 4.40 -3.34 -18.13
N LEU A 251 3.26 -3.05 -17.49
CA LEU A 251 2.57 -1.76 -17.66
C LEU A 251 3.34 -0.61 -17.00
N LYS A 252 3.88 -0.84 -15.81
CA LYS A 252 4.67 0.15 -15.08
C LYS A 252 5.85 -0.52 -14.33
N PRO A 253 7.06 -0.47 -14.90
CA PRO A 253 8.24 -1.19 -14.39
C PRO A 253 8.65 -0.84 -12.95
N ASP A 254 8.33 0.34 -12.46
CA ASP A 254 8.71 0.84 -11.14
C ASP A 254 7.59 0.77 -10.09
N ILE A 255 6.41 0.26 -10.46
CA ILE A 255 5.29 0.09 -9.52
C ILE A 255 5.65 -0.93 -8.42
N ILE A 256 5.19 -0.64 -7.21
CA ILE A 256 5.36 -1.53 -6.04
C ILE A 256 4.07 -2.30 -5.81
N ILE A 257 4.19 -3.61 -5.54
CA ILE A 257 3.05 -4.53 -5.48
C ILE A 257 3.12 -5.33 -4.17
N ASN A 258 2.03 -5.39 -3.41
CA ASN A 258 1.97 -6.17 -2.19
C ASN A 258 1.94 -7.69 -2.47
N ASN A 259 2.15 -8.51 -1.45
CA ASN A 259 2.19 -9.96 -1.59
C ASN A 259 0.83 -10.64 -1.76
N ARG A 260 -0.27 -9.88 -1.68
CA ARG A 260 -1.63 -10.39 -2.00
C ARG A 260 -1.88 -10.48 -3.51
N VAL A 261 -0.89 -10.17 -4.32
CA VAL A 261 -0.89 -10.46 -5.76
C VAL A 261 -0.85 -11.97 -6.05
N ASP A 262 -0.44 -12.79 -5.06
CA ASP A 262 -0.25 -14.23 -5.19
C ASP A 262 -0.73 -14.99 -3.94
N LYS A 263 -0.70 -16.31 -3.98
CA LYS A 263 -1.23 -17.26 -2.96
C LYS A 263 -0.32 -17.51 -1.77
N GLY A 264 0.79 -16.74 -1.62
CA GLY A 264 1.83 -17.00 -0.62
C GLY A 264 1.49 -16.61 0.82
N ARG A 265 0.62 -15.65 1.01
CA ARG A 265 0.34 -14.99 2.29
C ARG A 265 -0.19 -15.95 3.37
N GLN A 266 0.32 -15.79 4.59
CA GLN A 266 -0.08 -16.57 5.77
C GLN A 266 -1.21 -15.87 6.56
N GLY A 267 -2.37 -15.70 5.97
CA GLY A 267 -3.53 -15.07 6.63
C GLY A 267 -3.19 -13.68 7.19
N MET A 268 -3.69 -13.35 8.38
CA MET A 268 -3.47 -12.04 9.03
C MET A 268 -2.00 -11.76 9.39
N LYS A 269 -1.18 -12.78 9.59
CA LYS A 269 0.29 -12.62 9.79
C LYS A 269 0.99 -11.98 8.61
N GLY A 270 0.39 -12.04 7.43
CA GLY A 270 0.70 -11.21 6.28
C GLY A 270 1.97 -11.55 5.50
N MET A 271 2.92 -12.27 6.07
CA MET A 271 4.16 -12.65 5.37
C MET A 271 3.93 -13.85 4.45
N ASN A 272 4.75 -14.01 3.43
CA ASN A 272 4.72 -15.19 2.57
C ASN A 272 5.24 -16.43 3.29
N LYS A 273 4.75 -17.60 2.88
CA LYS A 273 5.28 -18.90 3.32
C LYS A 273 6.68 -19.15 2.80
N ASP A 274 6.97 -18.64 1.61
CA ASP A 274 8.24 -18.75 0.90
C ASP A 274 8.37 -17.58 -0.07
N ASP A 275 9.23 -16.60 0.26
CA ASP A 275 9.41 -15.39 -0.54
C ASP A 275 10.13 -15.61 -1.87
N LYS A 276 10.76 -16.78 -2.06
CA LYS A 276 11.39 -17.15 -3.33
C LYS A 276 10.41 -17.75 -4.32
N LYS A 277 9.28 -18.24 -3.82
CA LYS A 277 8.28 -18.95 -4.62
C LYS A 277 7.13 -18.02 -5.05
N TYR A 278 6.70 -17.15 -4.15
CA TYR A 278 5.50 -16.34 -4.35
C TYR A 278 5.85 -14.91 -4.72
N ALA A 279 5.07 -14.32 -5.64
CA ALA A 279 5.24 -12.94 -6.08
C ALA A 279 4.80 -11.93 -5.00
N GLY A 280 5.27 -10.69 -5.17
CA GLY A 280 4.98 -9.55 -4.30
C GLY A 280 6.25 -8.95 -3.72
N ASP A 281 6.24 -7.64 -3.52
CA ASP A 281 7.42 -6.88 -3.07
C ASP A 281 7.51 -6.75 -1.56
N PHE A 282 6.37 -6.80 -0.85
CA PHE A 282 6.30 -6.66 0.60
C PHE A 282 5.15 -7.46 1.19
N GLY A 283 5.35 -7.95 2.42
CA GLY A 283 4.33 -8.64 3.21
C GLY A 283 3.32 -7.66 3.82
N THR A 284 2.11 -8.14 4.12
CA THR A 284 1.00 -7.32 4.62
C THR A 284 0.38 -7.87 5.91
N PRO A 285 1.07 -7.80 7.07
CA PRO A 285 0.43 -8.07 8.36
C PRO A 285 -0.81 -7.18 8.53
N GLU A 286 -1.94 -7.80 8.86
CA GLU A 286 -3.22 -7.10 8.97
C GLU A 286 -3.69 -7.06 10.42
N GLN A 287 -3.92 -5.86 10.96
CA GLN A 287 -4.22 -5.61 12.37
C GLN A 287 -3.16 -6.19 13.34
N GLU A 288 -1.99 -6.50 12.81
CA GLU A 288 -0.87 -7.08 13.54
C GLU A 288 0.42 -6.32 13.26
N ILE A 289 1.33 -6.30 14.23
CA ILE A 289 2.72 -5.87 14.08
C ILE A 289 3.59 -7.11 14.26
N LEU A 290 4.58 -7.33 13.40
CA LEU A 290 5.49 -8.47 13.54
C LEU A 290 6.09 -8.50 14.94
N GLU A 291 6.27 -9.71 15.50
CA GLU A 291 6.85 -9.89 16.85
C GLU A 291 8.28 -9.35 16.94
N GLY A 292 9.05 -9.46 15.85
CA GLY A 292 10.45 -9.03 15.77
C GLY A 292 10.76 -8.19 14.54
N ALA A 293 11.99 -7.67 14.49
CA ALA A 293 12.52 -7.00 13.32
C ALA A 293 12.67 -7.98 12.16
N SER A 294 12.40 -7.53 10.94
CA SER A 294 12.48 -8.33 9.71
C SER A 294 13.49 -7.74 8.72
N ASP A 295 14.17 -8.61 7.95
CA ASP A 295 14.97 -8.22 6.80
C ASP A 295 14.14 -8.18 5.50
N LEU A 296 12.93 -8.73 5.54
CA LEU A 296 11.97 -8.65 4.45
C LEU A 296 11.17 -7.35 4.57
N ASP A 297 10.78 -6.80 3.43
CA ASP A 297 9.91 -5.63 3.39
C ASP A 297 8.49 -6.01 3.82
N TRP A 298 7.87 -5.18 4.64
CA TRP A 298 6.52 -5.40 5.14
C TRP A 298 5.80 -4.11 5.52
N GLU A 299 4.48 -4.15 5.46
CA GLU A 299 3.61 -3.03 5.77
C GLU A 299 2.46 -3.51 6.66
N SER A 300 2.41 -3.03 7.89
CA SER A 300 1.26 -3.30 8.76
C SER A 300 0.10 -2.41 8.37
N CYS A 301 -1.00 -3.00 7.90
CA CYS A 301 -2.23 -2.28 7.63
C CYS A 301 -3.20 -2.41 8.81
N MET A 302 -3.67 -1.26 9.32
CA MET A 302 -4.52 -1.20 10.52
C MET A 302 -5.62 -0.16 10.41
N THR A 303 -6.72 -0.43 11.10
CA THR A 303 -7.81 0.53 11.31
C THR A 303 -7.57 1.39 12.55
N MET A 304 -8.20 2.57 12.60
CA MET A 304 -8.27 3.40 13.81
C MET A 304 -9.34 2.92 14.78
N ASN A 305 -10.34 2.16 14.28
CA ASN A 305 -11.49 1.59 14.98
C ASN A 305 -11.63 0.10 14.65
N ASP A 306 -12.82 -0.49 14.70
CA ASP A 306 -13.05 -1.93 14.46
C ASP A 306 -13.34 -2.28 12.99
N THR A 307 -13.35 -1.30 12.07
CA THR A 307 -13.79 -1.48 10.68
C THR A 307 -12.91 -0.72 9.68
N TRP A 308 -12.81 -1.22 8.43
CA TRP A 308 -12.14 -0.52 7.36
C TRP A 308 -13.07 0.52 6.70
N GLY A 309 -14.23 0.09 6.21
CA GLY A 309 -15.26 0.97 5.68
C GLY A 309 -16.10 1.61 6.80
N PHE A 310 -16.72 2.75 6.52
CA PHE A 310 -17.49 3.51 7.50
C PHE A 310 -18.66 2.72 8.10
N LYS A 311 -18.77 2.75 9.42
CA LYS A 311 -19.95 2.29 10.19
C LYS A 311 -20.39 3.37 11.16
N SER A 312 -21.65 3.76 11.07
CA SER A 312 -22.20 4.88 11.84
C SER A 312 -22.27 4.66 13.36
N TYR A 313 -22.11 3.43 13.81
CA TYR A 313 -22.20 3.04 15.22
C TYR A 313 -20.91 2.41 15.77
N ASP A 314 -19.79 2.53 15.05
CA ASP A 314 -18.48 2.08 15.54
C ASP A 314 -17.80 3.22 16.29
N GLU A 315 -17.78 3.10 17.63
CA GLU A 315 -17.22 4.09 18.53
C GLU A 315 -15.94 3.58 19.24
N ASN A 316 -15.41 2.41 18.82
CA ASN A 316 -14.24 1.81 19.45
C ASN A 316 -12.93 2.33 18.84
N TRP A 317 -12.62 3.58 19.11
CA TRP A 317 -11.45 4.25 18.57
C TRP A 317 -10.19 4.00 19.38
N LYS A 318 -9.11 3.58 18.72
CA LYS A 318 -7.76 3.56 19.31
C LYS A 318 -7.35 4.96 19.72
N SER A 319 -6.63 5.10 20.84
CA SER A 319 -6.09 6.40 21.25
C SER A 319 -4.95 6.85 20.31
N GLU A 320 -4.67 8.15 20.27
CA GLU A 320 -3.53 8.71 19.56
C GLU A 320 -2.20 8.14 20.05
N GLU A 321 -2.09 7.86 21.36
CA GLU A 321 -0.92 7.21 21.96
C GLU A 321 -0.67 5.84 21.33
N VAL A 322 -1.69 4.98 21.24
CA VAL A 322 -1.59 3.67 20.61
C VAL A 322 -1.15 3.77 19.16
N LEU A 323 -1.71 4.73 18.40
CA LEU A 323 -1.38 4.91 16.99
C LEU A 323 0.08 5.39 16.79
N ILE A 324 0.56 6.31 17.63
CA ILE A 324 1.95 6.79 17.60
C ILE A 324 2.91 5.68 18.03
N HIS A 325 2.60 4.92 19.08
CA HIS A 325 3.41 3.79 19.53
C HIS A 325 3.50 2.69 18.47
N ASN A 326 2.40 2.40 17.75
CA ASN A 326 2.41 1.47 16.64
C ASN A 326 3.35 1.93 15.52
N LEU A 327 3.30 3.22 15.14
CA LEU A 327 4.18 3.79 14.12
C LEU A 327 5.66 3.66 14.52
N ILE A 328 5.99 3.97 15.77
CA ILE A 328 7.34 3.87 16.32
C ILE A 328 7.81 2.41 16.30
N ASP A 329 7.00 1.48 16.81
CA ASP A 329 7.35 0.05 16.89
C ASP A 329 7.55 -0.56 15.50
N ILE A 330 6.67 -0.25 14.55
CA ILE A 330 6.76 -0.67 13.16
C ILE A 330 8.05 -0.14 12.50
N ALA A 331 8.35 1.15 12.65
CA ALA A 331 9.56 1.76 12.10
C ALA A 331 10.84 1.16 12.71
N ALA A 332 10.87 0.92 14.03
CA ALA A 332 11.98 0.29 14.72
C ALA A 332 12.24 -1.15 14.25
N LYS A 333 11.20 -1.87 13.84
CA LYS A 333 11.26 -3.22 13.26
C LYS A 333 11.53 -3.25 11.76
N GLY A 334 11.62 -2.08 11.10
CA GLY A 334 11.94 -1.94 9.68
C GLY A 334 10.74 -1.94 8.74
N GLY A 335 9.50 -1.92 9.25
CA GLY A 335 8.26 -1.93 8.48
C GLY A 335 7.72 -0.56 8.12
N ASN A 336 6.65 -0.56 7.34
CA ASN A 336 5.81 0.58 7.04
C ASN A 336 4.46 0.46 7.77
N TYR A 337 3.85 1.60 8.08
CA TYR A 337 2.52 1.67 8.70
C TYR A 337 1.51 2.26 7.69
N LEU A 338 0.49 1.50 7.33
CA LEU A 338 -0.62 1.91 6.49
C LEU A 338 -1.88 2.03 7.34
N LEU A 339 -2.23 3.26 7.74
CA LEU A 339 -3.30 3.55 8.69
C LEU A 339 -4.58 3.95 7.96
N ASN A 340 -5.68 3.24 8.25
CA ASN A 340 -6.94 3.36 7.54
C ASN A 340 -7.84 4.49 8.03
N VAL A 341 -8.52 5.13 7.08
CA VAL A 341 -9.72 5.92 7.29
C VAL A 341 -10.85 5.35 6.44
N GLY A 342 -12.08 5.36 6.98
CA GLY A 342 -13.31 4.99 6.27
C GLY A 342 -14.20 6.20 6.13
N PRO A 343 -14.21 6.91 4.97
CA PRO A 343 -15.06 8.08 4.77
C PRO A 343 -16.54 7.75 4.75
N THR A 344 -17.36 8.72 5.12
CA THR A 344 -18.84 8.65 5.03
C THR A 344 -19.30 8.61 3.57
N ALA A 345 -20.54 8.24 3.31
CA ALA A 345 -21.10 8.27 1.96
C ALA A 345 -21.07 9.68 1.32
N ALA A 346 -21.16 10.72 2.13
CA ALA A 346 -21.06 12.11 1.66
C ALA A 346 -19.63 12.54 1.27
N GLY A 347 -18.60 11.75 1.62
CA GLY A 347 -17.20 12.08 1.31
C GLY A 347 -16.43 12.79 2.42
N LEU A 348 -16.94 12.74 3.65
CA LEU A 348 -16.25 13.30 4.82
C LEU A 348 -15.42 12.23 5.52
N ILE A 349 -14.18 12.56 5.86
CA ILE A 349 -13.39 11.77 6.80
C ILE A 349 -14.00 11.99 8.19
N PRO A 350 -14.33 10.93 8.96
CA PRO A 350 -14.92 11.06 10.29
C PRO A 350 -14.09 11.94 11.24
N GLN A 351 -14.75 12.77 12.02
CA GLN A 351 -14.09 13.70 12.93
C GLN A 351 -13.12 13.01 13.91
N PRO A 352 -13.45 11.83 14.52
CA PRO A 352 -12.49 11.11 15.36
C PRO A 352 -11.23 10.67 14.63
N SER A 353 -11.31 10.39 13.31
CA SER A 353 -10.11 10.09 12.49
C SER A 353 -9.25 11.34 12.29
N LEU A 354 -9.90 12.50 11.99
CA LEU A 354 -9.18 13.77 11.78
C LEU A 354 -8.41 14.20 13.04
N GLU A 355 -9.02 14.08 14.22
CA GLU A 355 -8.37 14.40 15.50
C GLU A 355 -7.12 13.57 15.75
N ARG A 356 -7.17 12.27 15.46
CA ARG A 356 -6.03 11.36 15.58
C ARG A 356 -4.93 11.66 14.58
N LEU A 357 -5.30 11.94 13.34
CA LEU A 357 -4.37 12.35 12.28
C LEU A 357 -3.64 13.65 12.64
N GLU A 358 -4.36 14.62 13.19
CA GLU A 358 -3.79 15.88 13.67
C GLU A 358 -2.76 15.65 14.77
N LYS A 359 -3.10 14.85 15.79
CA LYS A 359 -2.17 14.49 16.89
C LYS A 359 -0.93 13.75 16.41
N MET A 360 -1.09 12.80 15.50
CA MET A 360 0.05 12.13 14.87
C MET A 360 0.93 13.12 14.10
N GLY A 361 0.32 14.05 13.36
CA GLY A 361 1.02 15.10 12.63
C GLY A 361 1.78 16.06 13.55
N GLU A 362 1.19 16.48 14.67
CA GLU A 362 1.86 17.30 15.70
C GLU A 362 3.10 16.59 16.25
N TRP A 363 2.99 15.32 16.59
CA TRP A 363 4.13 14.52 17.07
C TRP A 363 5.22 14.39 16.00
N LEU A 364 4.84 14.11 14.75
CA LEU A 364 5.76 13.93 13.63
C LEU A 364 6.46 15.22 13.18
N LYS A 365 5.87 16.39 13.39
CA LYS A 365 6.56 17.68 13.14
C LYS A 365 7.83 17.82 13.99
N VAL A 366 7.82 17.26 15.19
CA VAL A 366 8.94 17.30 16.13
C VAL A 366 9.84 16.07 15.94
N ASN A 367 9.24 14.89 15.81
CA ASN A 367 9.95 13.63 15.91
C ASN A 367 10.09 12.88 14.56
N GLY A 368 9.68 13.46 13.44
CA GLY A 368 9.65 12.75 12.16
C GLY A 368 11.01 12.19 11.70
N GLU A 369 12.13 12.79 12.14
CA GLU A 369 13.46 12.29 11.79
C GLU A 369 13.80 10.90 12.38
N VAL A 370 13.08 10.45 13.43
CA VAL A 370 13.26 9.10 14.00
C VAL A 370 12.47 8.03 13.24
N ILE A 371 11.58 8.46 12.33
CA ILE A 371 10.70 7.60 11.53
C ILE A 371 11.17 7.51 10.08
N TYR A 372 11.26 8.68 9.41
CA TYR A 372 11.53 8.74 7.97
C TYR A 372 13.01 8.55 7.65
N GLU A 373 13.26 7.83 6.52
CA GLU A 373 14.62 7.54 6.05
C GLU A 373 15.49 6.83 7.10
N THR A 374 14.86 6.03 7.96
CA THR A 374 15.54 5.25 9.00
C THR A 374 15.63 3.78 8.64
N GLU A 375 16.54 3.09 9.30
CA GLU A 375 16.70 1.65 9.29
C GLU A 375 16.68 1.11 10.72
N LYS A 376 16.36 -0.18 10.88
CA LYS A 376 16.46 -0.88 12.16
C LYS A 376 17.93 -1.01 12.57
N LEU A 377 18.20 -1.06 13.87
CA LEU A 377 19.51 -1.44 14.37
C LEU A 377 19.78 -2.93 14.05
N LYS A 378 21.06 -3.27 13.93
CA LYS A 378 21.48 -4.65 13.65
C LYS A 378 21.39 -5.53 14.89
N SER A 379 21.71 -4.97 16.08
CA SER A 379 21.74 -5.69 17.34
C SER A 379 20.34 -5.90 17.92
N THR A 380 19.53 -4.85 17.98
CA THR A 380 18.19 -4.90 18.57
C THR A 380 17.34 -3.71 18.11
N TYR A 381 16.03 -3.90 18.05
CA TYR A 381 15.07 -2.82 17.78
C TYR A 381 14.50 -2.21 19.07
N LYS A 382 14.72 -2.85 20.24
CA LYS A 382 14.16 -2.41 21.53
C LYS A 382 15.09 -2.67 22.72
N GLN A 383 14.82 -1.94 23.81
CA GLN A 383 15.34 -2.25 25.15
C GLN A 383 14.17 -2.29 26.12
N GLY A 384 13.93 -3.47 26.71
CA GLY A 384 12.70 -3.70 27.46
C GLY A 384 11.45 -3.50 26.59
N GLU A 385 10.32 -3.16 27.23
CA GLU A 385 9.06 -2.95 26.51
C GLU A 385 8.84 -1.48 26.09
N LYS A 386 9.62 -0.56 26.61
CA LYS A 386 9.35 0.88 26.58
C LYS A 386 10.30 1.69 25.71
N ILE A 387 11.42 1.14 25.27
CA ILE A 387 12.40 1.84 24.44
C ILE A 387 12.46 1.20 23.05
N ARG A 388 12.42 2.02 22.00
CA ARG A 388 12.62 1.61 20.61
C ARG A 388 13.83 2.31 20.02
N PHE A 389 14.45 1.67 19.03
CA PHE A 389 15.63 2.19 18.38
C PHE A 389 15.43 2.27 16.88
N THR A 390 15.88 3.38 16.29
CA THR A 390 16.05 3.53 14.84
C THR A 390 17.41 4.17 14.56
N LYS A 391 17.87 4.06 13.29
CA LYS A 391 19.11 4.67 12.84
C LYS A 391 18.88 5.42 11.56
N LYS A 392 19.40 6.62 11.41
CA LYS A 392 19.38 7.38 10.16
C LYS A 392 20.23 6.67 9.12
N LYS A 393 19.67 6.35 7.95
CA LYS A 393 20.38 5.64 6.87
C LYS A 393 21.67 6.34 6.48
N ASN A 394 22.74 5.57 6.26
CA ASN A 394 24.05 6.05 5.80
C ASN A 394 24.72 7.10 6.73
N THR A 395 24.43 7.06 8.02
CA THR A 395 25.03 7.98 9.02
C THR A 395 25.38 7.23 10.31
N ASP A 396 26.05 7.92 11.23
CA ASP A 396 26.30 7.47 12.60
C ASP A 396 25.29 8.08 13.60
N ILE A 397 24.10 8.45 13.12
CA ILE A 397 23.03 9.01 13.93
C ILE A 397 22.05 7.90 14.32
N TYR A 398 21.90 7.71 15.61
CA TYR A 398 20.99 6.77 16.24
C TYR A 398 19.92 7.51 17.00
N TYR A 399 18.76 6.89 17.09
CA TYR A 399 17.65 7.42 17.87
C TYR A 399 17.21 6.38 18.90
N ALA A 400 17.04 6.85 20.14
CA ALA A 400 16.36 6.11 21.19
C ALA A 400 15.02 6.80 21.47
N ILE A 401 13.94 6.04 21.47
CA ILE A 401 12.58 6.55 21.59
C ILE A 401 11.93 5.91 22.80
N SER A 402 11.63 6.71 23.84
CA SER A 402 10.90 6.26 25.00
C SER A 402 9.39 6.34 24.76
N LEU A 403 8.69 5.24 24.99
CA LEU A 403 7.23 5.13 24.89
C LEU A 403 6.51 5.55 26.18
N GLU A 404 7.26 5.94 27.22
CA GLU A 404 6.75 6.50 28.46
C GLU A 404 7.66 7.64 28.92
N ASN A 405 7.22 8.41 29.92
CA ASN A 405 8.06 9.47 30.49
C ASN A 405 9.42 8.88 30.90
N PRO A 406 10.55 9.37 30.34
CA PRO A 406 11.87 8.79 30.53
C PRO A 406 12.44 9.00 31.96
N GLY A 407 11.82 9.85 32.79
CA GLY A 407 12.32 10.21 34.12
C GLY A 407 13.56 11.12 34.08
N GLU A 408 14.15 11.40 35.24
CA GLU A 408 15.32 12.28 35.38
C GLU A 408 16.61 11.65 34.84
N GLU A 409 16.67 10.33 34.75
CA GLU A 409 17.80 9.56 34.22
C GLU A 409 17.27 8.51 33.21
N PHE A 410 17.65 8.66 31.93
CA PHE A 410 17.31 7.74 30.86
C PHE A 410 18.51 6.89 30.49
N VAL A 411 18.39 5.56 30.59
CA VAL A 411 19.52 4.61 30.45
C VAL A 411 19.36 3.79 29.16
N ILE A 412 20.40 3.77 28.33
CA ILE A 412 20.48 3.05 27.05
C ILE A 412 21.72 2.15 27.03
N ASN A 413 21.55 0.85 26.72
CA ASN A 413 22.62 -0.15 26.79
C ASN A 413 23.17 -0.57 25.40
N HIS A 414 22.57 -0.12 24.30
CA HIS A 414 22.86 -0.63 22.97
C HIS A 414 23.55 0.37 22.05
N ILE A 415 23.78 1.59 22.53
CA ILE A 415 24.41 2.66 21.75
C ILE A 415 25.55 3.28 22.60
N LYS A 416 26.76 3.26 22.05
CA LYS A 416 27.89 4.03 22.58
C LYS A 416 27.97 5.35 21.88
N PRO A 417 27.81 6.50 22.58
CA PRO A 417 27.98 7.82 22.00
C PRO A 417 29.43 8.04 21.54
N LYS A 418 29.62 8.88 20.54
CA LYS A 418 30.94 9.38 20.16
C LYS A 418 31.40 10.37 21.22
N ASP A 419 32.66 10.24 21.65
CA ASP A 419 33.24 11.11 22.68
C ASP A 419 33.10 12.59 22.27
N GLY A 420 32.58 13.40 23.21
CA GLY A 420 32.35 14.83 22.99
C GLY A 420 31.19 15.20 22.08
N SER A 421 30.38 14.21 21.65
CA SER A 421 29.17 14.51 20.90
C SER A 421 28.04 15.02 21.81
N GLU A 422 27.13 15.76 21.22
CA GLU A 422 25.90 16.22 21.88
C GLU A 422 24.81 15.17 21.77
N ILE A 423 23.97 15.06 22.80
CA ILE A 423 22.73 14.30 22.80
C ILE A 423 21.57 15.29 22.91
N ILE A 424 20.68 15.25 21.94
CA ILE A 424 19.54 16.17 21.85
C ILE A 424 18.24 15.40 22.07
N MET A 425 17.38 15.87 22.96
CA MET A 425 15.98 15.48 22.99
C MET A 425 15.24 16.27 21.90
N LEU A 426 14.58 15.59 20.97
CA LEU A 426 13.90 16.27 19.86
C LEU A 426 12.83 17.23 20.37
N GLY A 427 12.78 18.41 19.75
CA GLY A 427 11.95 19.53 20.18
C GLY A 427 12.56 20.41 21.27
N GLN A 428 13.81 20.13 21.67
CA GLN A 428 14.61 20.97 22.58
C GLN A 428 15.83 21.50 21.84
N ALA A 429 16.25 22.73 22.19
CA ALA A 429 17.41 23.36 21.58
C ALA A 429 18.71 22.99 22.29
N GLU A 430 18.67 22.82 23.62
CA GLU A 430 19.85 22.60 24.43
C GLU A 430 20.21 21.11 24.52
N PRO A 431 21.50 20.77 24.40
CA PRO A 431 21.96 19.39 24.59
C PRO A 431 21.83 18.96 26.06
N LEU A 432 21.59 17.65 26.23
CA LEU A 432 21.49 17.02 27.55
C LEU A 432 22.86 16.59 28.07
N GLU A 433 23.05 16.66 29.40
CA GLU A 433 24.19 16.03 30.05
C GLU A 433 24.10 14.50 29.98
N TRP A 434 25.21 13.87 29.72
CA TRP A 434 25.30 12.42 29.65
C TRP A 434 26.65 11.88 30.13
N ASN A 435 26.66 10.63 30.51
CA ASN A 435 27.87 9.84 30.75
C ASN A 435 27.70 8.43 30.15
N PHE A 436 28.82 7.80 29.87
CA PHE A 436 28.83 6.42 29.34
C PHE A 436 29.90 5.60 30.04
N SER A 437 29.52 4.39 30.47
CA SER A 437 30.46 3.35 30.86
C SER A 437 29.99 2.01 30.29
N VAL A 438 30.93 1.09 30.05
CA VAL A 438 30.60 -0.26 29.56
C VAL A 438 29.70 -1.03 30.53
N ALA A 439 29.87 -0.76 31.83
CA ALA A 439 29.13 -1.46 32.91
C ALA A 439 27.69 -0.94 33.08
N GLU A 440 27.46 0.34 32.88
CA GLU A 440 26.17 1.00 33.19
C GLU A 440 25.42 1.51 31.94
N GLY A 441 26.05 1.44 30.76
CA GLY A 441 25.48 1.96 29.52
C GLY A 441 25.61 3.49 29.41
N LEU A 442 24.80 4.06 28.51
CA LEU A 442 24.64 5.50 28.33
C LEU A 442 23.55 6.01 29.29
N LYS A 443 23.92 6.88 30.19
CA LYS A 443 23.00 7.57 31.11
C LYS A 443 22.84 9.02 30.65
N ILE A 444 21.61 9.40 30.37
CA ILE A 444 21.22 10.75 29.94
C ILE A 444 20.44 11.39 31.07
N LYS A 445 20.90 12.57 31.53
CA LYS A 445 20.20 13.34 32.57
C LYS A 445 19.17 14.26 31.94
N ILE A 446 17.95 14.21 32.42
CA ILE A 446 16.85 15.04 31.94
C ILE A 446 16.43 16.00 33.04
N PRO A 447 16.54 17.34 32.82
CA PRO A 447 16.13 18.31 33.83
C PRO A 447 14.66 18.19 34.21
N ILE A 448 14.33 18.24 35.51
CA ILE A 448 12.96 18.13 36.04
C ILE A 448 12.03 19.16 35.36
N LEU A 449 12.48 20.40 35.23
CA LEU A 449 11.70 21.46 34.56
C LEU A 449 11.31 21.08 33.13
N LEU A 450 12.17 20.32 32.43
CA LEU A 450 11.87 19.84 31.09
C LEU A 450 10.80 18.75 31.12
N LEU A 451 10.85 17.82 32.11
CA LEU A 451 9.85 16.77 32.29
C LEU A 451 8.46 17.34 32.58
N GLU A 452 8.39 18.41 33.36
CA GLU A 452 7.11 19.07 33.69
C GLU A 452 6.44 19.68 32.45
N THR A 453 7.22 20.18 31.48
CA THR A 453 6.71 20.71 30.20
C THR A 453 6.32 19.64 29.21
N LEU A 454 6.65 18.37 29.47
CA LEU A 454 6.49 17.24 28.56
C LEU A 454 5.36 16.27 28.97
N ASN A 455 4.62 16.57 30.04
CA ASN A 455 3.62 15.64 30.62
C ASN A 455 2.48 15.26 29.68
N GLU A 456 2.26 15.98 28.57
CA GLU A 456 1.24 15.68 27.58
C GLU A 456 1.77 14.94 26.33
N LYS A 457 3.05 14.58 26.32
CA LYS A 457 3.64 13.88 25.16
C LYS A 457 3.41 12.38 25.25
N THR A 458 3.25 11.75 24.10
CA THR A 458 3.01 10.30 23.97
C THR A 458 4.30 9.50 23.80
N ALA A 459 5.38 10.12 23.32
CA ALA A 459 6.72 9.51 23.20
C ALA A 459 7.80 10.58 23.08
N TRP A 460 9.02 10.27 23.56
CA TRP A 460 10.19 11.15 23.64
C TRP A 460 11.35 10.57 22.85
N SER A 461 11.96 11.35 21.99
CA SER A 461 13.02 10.89 21.10
C SER A 461 14.35 11.58 21.41
N PHE A 462 15.41 10.78 21.45
CA PHE A 462 16.78 11.21 21.73
C PHE A 462 17.65 10.91 20.51
N LYS A 463 18.33 11.94 20.01
CA LYS A 463 19.28 11.88 18.90
C LYS A 463 20.68 11.71 19.43
N ILE A 464 21.41 10.70 19.00
CA ILE A 464 22.71 10.26 19.51
C ILE A 464 23.64 10.04 18.32
N ILE A 465 24.79 10.70 18.31
CA ILE A 465 25.86 10.39 17.35
C ILE A 465 26.73 9.32 18.00
N GLY A 466 26.92 8.17 17.40
CA GLY A 466 27.62 7.06 18.04
C GLY A 466 27.73 5.80 17.21
N GLN A 467 27.75 4.64 17.88
CA GLN A 467 27.79 3.32 17.27
C GLN A 467 27.03 2.30 18.12
N GLU A 468 26.57 1.23 17.47
CA GLU A 468 26.00 0.05 18.17
C GLU A 468 27.07 -0.69 18.97
N ILE A 469 26.67 -1.26 20.13
CA ILE A 469 27.49 -2.11 21.00
C ILE A 469 26.77 -3.40 21.34
#